data_24656bae4a9434018d940951eb343933
#
_entry.id   24656bae4a9434018d940951eb343933
#
_cell.length_a   1.000
_cell.length_b   1.000
_cell.length_c   1.000
_cell.angle_alpha   90.00
_cell.angle_beta   90.00
_cell.angle_gamma   90.00
#
_symmetry.space_group_name_H-M   'P 1'
#
loop_
_entity.id
_entity.type
_entity.pdbx_description
1 polymer ?
#
loop_
_entity_poly.entity_id
_entity_poly.type
_entity_poly.pdbx_seq_one_letter_code
_entity_poly.pdbx_strand_id
1 'polypeptide(L)'
;MIYNSNMEKVLVTGGAGFIGSHLCEYLLNKGHKVVCLDNLVTGSKKNIEPLLGNPNFEYIEADICNLPDHISNQNITHIFDLASPASPVDFEKLSEEILTVNSIGVLKLLELAKNTKAKFLMASTSEVYGDPKENPQKETYWGNVNSFGRRSCYDEGKRFSEAACYVYLKKYDVDLRVARIFNTYGPKMRTDDGRALITFVMEALKNEPLTVFGDGTQTRSFCYVSDLVEGLYKAMFMDGTKGEVFNLGNSEEYSMNDLAKKIKEMTASSSEIVYRDISSDDPKQRRPDIAKAERYLNWKPQVGVDEGLQKTIEYYKSL
;
A
#
# COMPACT_ATOMS: atom_id res chain seq x y z
N MET A 1 26.76 4.38 -4.31
CA MET A 1 25.88 3.96 -5.42
C MET A 1 25.31 5.22 -6.04
N ILE A 2 25.52 5.40 -7.35
CA ILE A 2 25.13 6.63 -8.07
C ILE A 2 23.67 6.43 -8.50
N TYR A 3 22.76 7.23 -7.93
CA TYR A 3 21.42 7.39 -8.51
C TYR A 3 21.59 8.04 -9.88
N ASN A 4 21.26 7.32 -10.94
CA ASN A 4 21.15 7.93 -12.26
C ASN A 4 19.96 8.90 -12.23
N SER A 5 20.23 10.20 -12.16
CA SER A 5 19.23 11.27 -12.08
C SER A 5 18.61 11.60 -13.44
N ASN A 6 18.38 10.61 -14.29
CA ASN A 6 17.65 10.86 -15.53
C ASN A 6 16.17 11.09 -15.19
N MET A 7 15.58 12.12 -15.79
CA MET A 7 14.15 12.40 -15.69
C MET A 7 13.37 11.27 -16.37
N GLU A 8 12.71 10.42 -15.58
CA GLU A 8 11.88 9.31 -16.06
C GLU A 8 10.42 9.72 -16.14
N LYS A 9 9.64 9.11 -17.05
CA LYS A 9 8.18 9.25 -17.07
C LYS A 9 7.55 8.04 -16.40
N VAL A 10 6.92 8.26 -15.24
CA VAL A 10 6.44 7.23 -14.32
C VAL A 10 4.93 7.22 -14.32
N LEU A 11 4.32 6.07 -14.62
CA LEU A 11 2.89 5.83 -14.43
C LEU A 11 2.66 5.28 -13.00
N VAL A 12 1.77 5.95 -12.26
CA VAL A 12 1.30 5.49 -10.94
C VAL A 12 -0.19 5.21 -11.05
N THR A 13 -0.58 3.94 -11.06
CA THR A 13 -1.99 3.56 -11.00
C THR A 13 -2.46 3.52 -9.54
N GLY A 14 -3.72 3.87 -9.27
CA GLY A 14 -4.18 4.14 -7.91
C GLY A 14 -3.53 5.40 -7.31
N GLY A 15 -3.09 6.34 -8.18
CA GLY A 15 -2.30 7.50 -7.78
C GLY A 15 -3.05 8.58 -7.00
N ALA A 16 -4.38 8.58 -7.00
CA ALA A 16 -5.21 9.44 -6.16
C ALA A 16 -5.61 8.77 -4.82
N GLY A 17 -5.18 7.53 -4.60
CA GLY A 17 -5.33 6.81 -3.34
C GLY A 17 -4.37 7.32 -2.26
N PHE A 18 -4.44 6.72 -1.06
CA PHE A 18 -3.58 7.05 0.08
C PHE A 18 -2.09 6.95 -0.28
N ILE A 19 -1.59 5.74 -0.53
CA ILE A 19 -0.15 5.51 -0.81
C ILE A 19 0.25 6.15 -2.14
N GLY A 20 -0.62 6.03 -3.17
CA GLY A 20 -0.35 6.53 -4.52
C GLY A 20 -0.12 8.03 -4.57
N SER A 21 -0.88 8.83 -3.82
CA SER A 21 -0.72 10.29 -3.80
C SER A 21 0.59 10.75 -3.15
N HIS A 22 1.03 10.06 -2.10
CA HIS A 22 2.36 10.29 -1.49
C HIS A 22 3.49 9.87 -2.43
N LEU A 23 3.31 8.76 -3.15
CA LEU A 23 4.30 8.31 -4.15
C LEU A 23 4.39 9.29 -5.33
N CYS A 24 3.27 9.81 -5.84
CA CYS A 24 3.26 10.84 -6.88
C CYS A 24 4.05 12.08 -6.46
N GLU A 25 3.78 12.59 -5.26
CA GLU A 25 4.49 13.73 -4.68
C GLU A 25 6.00 13.44 -4.54
N TYR A 26 6.35 12.28 -4.01
CA TYR A 26 7.74 11.88 -3.83
C TYR A 26 8.51 11.78 -5.18
N LEU A 27 7.88 11.19 -6.20
CA LEU A 27 8.46 11.08 -7.55
C LEU A 27 8.69 12.44 -8.20
N LEU A 28 7.74 13.37 -8.06
CA LEU A 28 7.89 14.75 -8.53
C LEU A 28 9.06 15.45 -7.83
N ASN A 29 9.19 15.28 -6.50
CA ASN A 29 10.30 15.83 -5.71
C ASN A 29 11.66 15.20 -6.08
N LYS A 30 11.66 13.99 -6.66
CA LYS A 30 12.87 13.36 -7.25
C LYS A 30 13.16 13.82 -8.68
N GLY A 31 12.33 14.72 -9.27
CA GLY A 31 12.53 15.27 -10.60
C GLY A 31 11.97 14.42 -11.74
N HIS A 32 11.11 13.45 -11.46
CA HIS A 32 10.45 12.63 -12.49
C HIS A 32 9.19 13.30 -13.03
N LYS A 33 8.76 12.89 -14.23
CA LYS A 33 7.41 13.18 -14.72
C LYS A 33 6.47 12.09 -14.27
N VAL A 34 5.31 12.47 -13.75
CA VAL A 34 4.34 11.53 -13.17
C VAL A 34 3.03 11.58 -13.92
N VAL A 35 2.58 10.42 -14.39
CA VAL A 35 1.22 10.18 -14.86
C VAL A 35 0.47 9.45 -13.76
N CYS A 36 -0.46 10.13 -13.11
CA CYS A 36 -1.35 9.59 -12.10
C CYS A 36 -2.61 9.07 -12.78
N LEU A 37 -2.88 7.77 -12.71
CA LEU A 37 -4.09 7.15 -13.25
C LEU A 37 -4.91 6.56 -12.10
N ASP A 38 -6.18 6.97 -11.99
CA ASP A 38 -7.10 6.53 -10.93
C ASP A 38 -8.54 6.66 -11.41
N ASN A 39 -9.41 5.72 -11.08
CA ASN A 39 -10.84 5.76 -11.39
C ASN A 39 -11.70 6.32 -10.23
N LEU A 40 -11.05 6.72 -9.15
CA LEU A 40 -11.64 7.32 -7.93
C LEU A 40 -12.67 6.44 -7.19
N VAL A 41 -12.68 5.12 -7.40
CA VAL A 41 -13.59 4.22 -6.64
C VAL A 41 -13.30 4.31 -5.14
N THR A 42 -12.02 4.37 -4.74
CA THR A 42 -11.59 4.61 -3.36
C THR A 42 -10.60 5.76 -3.22
N GLY A 43 -10.08 6.25 -4.33
CA GLY A 43 -9.22 7.41 -4.42
C GLY A 43 -9.98 8.73 -4.26
N SER A 44 -9.26 9.83 -4.07
CA SER A 44 -9.83 11.18 -3.97
C SER A 44 -8.98 12.21 -4.69
N LYS A 45 -9.62 13.06 -5.52
CA LYS A 45 -8.94 14.20 -6.16
C LYS A 45 -8.30 15.15 -5.14
N LYS A 46 -8.86 15.26 -3.93
CA LYS A 46 -8.26 16.05 -2.84
C LYS A 46 -6.83 15.61 -2.50
N ASN A 47 -6.53 14.32 -2.61
CA ASN A 47 -5.20 13.80 -2.29
C ASN A 47 -4.12 14.29 -3.26
N ILE A 48 -4.48 14.60 -4.50
CA ILE A 48 -3.59 15.02 -5.59
C ILE A 48 -3.78 16.50 -5.96
N GLU A 49 -4.73 17.22 -5.36
CA GLU A 49 -5.01 18.61 -5.66
C GLU A 49 -3.77 19.51 -5.60
N PRO A 50 -2.87 19.38 -4.60
CA PRO A 50 -1.64 20.17 -4.55
C PRO A 50 -0.68 19.93 -5.73
N LEU A 51 -0.86 18.82 -6.48
CA LEU A 51 0.02 18.41 -7.59
C LEU A 51 -0.51 18.89 -8.96
N LEU A 52 -1.81 19.22 -9.08
CA LEU A 52 -2.48 19.51 -10.35
C LEU A 52 -1.89 20.71 -11.13
N GLY A 53 -1.20 21.63 -10.44
CA GLY A 53 -0.53 22.77 -11.11
C GLY A 53 0.91 22.48 -11.56
N ASN A 54 1.46 21.30 -11.28
CA ASN A 54 2.85 20.99 -11.60
C ASN A 54 2.98 20.57 -13.08
N PRO A 55 3.86 21.21 -13.90
CA PRO A 55 4.01 20.87 -15.31
C PRO A 55 4.53 19.45 -15.58
N ASN A 56 5.09 18.78 -14.57
CA ASN A 56 5.54 17.39 -14.63
C ASN A 56 4.50 16.40 -14.09
N PHE A 57 3.28 16.84 -13.75
CA PHE A 57 2.21 15.99 -13.26
C PHE A 57 1.02 15.99 -14.23
N GLU A 58 0.60 14.80 -14.62
CA GLU A 58 -0.59 14.58 -15.46
C GLU A 58 -1.55 13.67 -14.68
N TYR A 59 -2.83 14.06 -14.55
CA TYR A 59 -3.87 13.21 -13.99
C TYR A 59 -4.79 12.69 -15.08
N ILE A 60 -5.01 11.38 -15.10
CA ILE A 60 -5.92 10.68 -16.01
C ILE A 60 -6.95 9.90 -15.17
N GLU A 61 -8.22 10.27 -15.32
CA GLU A 61 -9.31 9.53 -14.70
C GLU A 61 -9.67 8.34 -15.59
N ALA A 62 -9.22 7.16 -15.20
CA ALA A 62 -9.44 5.92 -15.96
C ALA A 62 -9.30 4.67 -15.08
N ASP A 63 -9.89 3.57 -15.57
CA ASP A 63 -9.78 2.24 -14.97
C ASP A 63 -8.65 1.44 -15.66
N ILE A 64 -7.79 0.77 -14.87
CA ILE A 64 -6.72 -0.07 -15.42
C ILE A 64 -7.23 -1.29 -16.19
N CYS A 65 -8.46 -1.73 -15.94
CA CYS A 65 -9.12 -2.79 -16.70
C CYS A 65 -9.49 -2.33 -18.12
N ASN A 66 -9.63 -1.01 -18.34
CA ASN A 66 -9.96 -0.36 -19.59
C ASN A 66 -8.99 0.79 -19.87
N LEU A 67 -7.69 0.47 -19.95
CA LEU A 67 -6.64 1.47 -20.18
C LEU A 67 -6.91 2.26 -21.48
N PRO A 68 -6.83 3.60 -21.44
CA PRO A 68 -6.92 4.41 -22.65
C PRO A 68 -5.78 4.09 -23.62
N ASP A 69 -6.08 3.97 -24.92
CA ASP A 69 -5.10 3.58 -25.95
C ASP A 69 -3.86 4.50 -25.99
N HIS A 70 -4.04 5.79 -25.70
CA HIS A 70 -2.96 6.77 -25.74
C HIS A 70 -1.90 6.57 -24.65
N ILE A 71 -2.18 5.78 -23.59
CA ILE A 71 -1.21 5.49 -22.52
C ILE A 71 0.04 4.78 -23.09
N SER A 72 -0.16 3.86 -24.04
CA SER A 72 0.93 3.14 -24.71
C SER A 72 1.92 4.06 -25.45
N ASN A 73 1.45 5.24 -25.87
CA ASN A 73 2.20 6.22 -26.66
C ASN A 73 2.86 7.31 -25.80
N GLN A 74 2.73 7.23 -24.47
CA GLN A 74 3.24 8.27 -23.57
C GLN A 74 4.72 8.14 -23.19
N ASN A 75 5.46 7.20 -23.76
CA ASN A 75 6.86 6.93 -23.42
C ASN A 75 7.05 6.65 -21.93
N ILE A 76 6.15 5.88 -21.32
CA ILE A 76 6.24 5.43 -19.93
C ILE A 76 7.46 4.52 -19.79
N THR A 77 8.34 4.83 -18.84
CA THR A 77 9.55 4.06 -18.54
C THR A 77 9.42 3.20 -17.28
N HIS A 78 8.53 3.61 -16.37
CA HIS A 78 8.30 2.94 -15.07
C HIS A 78 6.82 2.91 -14.76
N ILE A 79 6.33 1.80 -14.21
CA ILE A 79 4.93 1.60 -13.82
C ILE A 79 4.89 1.13 -12.38
N PHE A 80 4.25 1.91 -11.51
CA PHE A 80 3.87 1.48 -10.17
C PHE A 80 2.38 1.11 -10.17
N ASP A 81 2.08 -0.16 -9.94
CA ASP A 81 0.72 -0.65 -9.84
C ASP A 81 0.26 -0.69 -8.38
N LEU A 82 -0.49 0.37 -7.98
CA LEU A 82 -1.11 0.49 -6.67
C LEU A 82 -2.65 0.50 -6.76
N ALA A 83 -3.22 0.26 -7.93
CA ALA A 83 -4.66 0.31 -8.15
C ALA A 83 -5.35 -0.92 -7.58
N SER A 84 -5.88 -0.80 -6.37
CA SER A 84 -6.79 -1.79 -5.78
C SER A 84 -7.45 -1.21 -4.54
N PRO A 85 -8.76 -1.36 -4.32
CA PRO A 85 -9.34 -1.20 -3.00
C PRO A 85 -8.66 -2.19 -2.04
N ALA A 86 -8.19 -1.71 -0.90
CA ALA A 86 -7.35 -2.49 0.02
C ALA A 86 -7.84 -2.43 1.47
N SER A 87 -8.98 -1.76 1.69
CA SER A 87 -9.58 -1.66 3.00
C SER A 87 -10.52 -2.84 3.27
N PRO A 88 -10.50 -3.44 4.47
CA PRO A 88 -11.41 -4.53 4.84
C PRO A 88 -12.90 -4.19 4.71
N VAL A 89 -13.28 -2.91 4.87
CA VAL A 89 -14.67 -2.45 4.70
C VAL A 89 -15.15 -2.49 3.25
N ASP A 90 -14.21 -2.51 2.31
CA ASP A 90 -14.52 -2.54 0.88
C ASP A 90 -14.64 -3.99 0.34
N PHE A 91 -14.16 -5.02 1.08
CA PHE A 91 -14.10 -6.39 0.58
C PHE A 91 -15.49 -7.01 0.26
N GLU A 92 -16.53 -6.59 0.93
CA GLU A 92 -17.90 -7.02 0.60
C GLU A 92 -18.56 -6.11 -0.45
N LYS A 93 -18.28 -4.81 -0.37
CA LYS A 93 -18.96 -3.82 -1.23
C LYS A 93 -18.38 -3.75 -2.63
N LEU A 94 -17.09 -4.01 -2.77
CA LEU A 94 -16.32 -3.88 -4.01
C LEU A 94 -15.60 -5.21 -4.36
N SER A 95 -16.18 -6.35 -3.99
CA SER A 95 -15.55 -7.66 -4.16
C SER A 95 -15.26 -8.02 -5.63
N GLU A 96 -16.15 -7.69 -6.54
CA GLU A 96 -15.99 -7.92 -7.98
C GLU A 96 -14.94 -6.99 -8.58
N GLU A 97 -14.97 -5.71 -8.20
CA GLU A 97 -13.97 -4.72 -8.62
C GLU A 97 -12.58 -5.11 -8.13
N ILE A 98 -12.47 -5.59 -6.87
CA ILE A 98 -11.21 -6.06 -6.31
C ILE A 98 -10.66 -7.25 -7.08
N LEU A 99 -11.49 -8.26 -7.38
CA LEU A 99 -11.08 -9.40 -8.20
C LEU A 99 -10.66 -8.97 -9.61
N THR A 100 -11.45 -8.10 -10.24
CA THR A 100 -11.22 -7.65 -11.61
C THR A 100 -9.96 -6.81 -11.74
N VAL A 101 -9.73 -5.86 -10.84
CA VAL A 101 -8.54 -5.00 -10.86
C VAL A 101 -7.25 -5.79 -10.58
N ASN A 102 -7.29 -6.75 -9.66
CA ASN A 102 -6.13 -7.60 -9.33
C ASN A 102 -5.92 -8.77 -10.31
N SER A 103 -6.77 -8.96 -11.29
CA SER A 103 -6.64 -9.96 -12.35
C SER A 103 -6.53 -9.31 -13.73
N ILE A 104 -7.62 -8.84 -14.31
CA ILE A 104 -7.64 -8.23 -15.65
C ILE A 104 -6.79 -6.97 -15.68
N GLY A 105 -6.93 -6.08 -14.68
CA GLY A 105 -6.18 -4.83 -14.60
C GLY A 105 -4.67 -5.06 -14.59
N VAL A 106 -4.19 -5.94 -13.70
CA VAL A 106 -2.77 -6.28 -13.61
C VAL A 106 -2.25 -6.89 -14.92
N LEU A 107 -3.00 -7.80 -15.55
CA LEU A 107 -2.61 -8.37 -16.85
C LEU A 107 -2.48 -7.30 -17.95
N LYS A 108 -3.37 -6.29 -17.97
CA LYS A 108 -3.28 -5.15 -18.90
C LYS A 108 -2.02 -4.32 -18.66
N LEU A 109 -1.69 -4.05 -17.40
CA LEU A 109 -0.48 -3.29 -17.05
C LEU A 109 0.80 -4.07 -17.34
N LEU A 110 0.81 -5.38 -17.10
CA LEU A 110 1.94 -6.25 -17.46
C LEU A 110 2.14 -6.31 -18.99
N GLU A 111 1.05 -6.34 -19.76
CA GLU A 111 1.13 -6.27 -21.24
C GLU A 111 1.67 -4.91 -21.70
N LEU A 112 1.24 -3.82 -21.05
CA LEU A 112 1.80 -2.47 -21.29
C LEU A 112 3.30 -2.46 -20.98
N ALA A 113 3.73 -2.96 -19.83
CA ALA A 113 5.14 -3.01 -19.44
C ALA A 113 5.98 -3.82 -20.44
N LYS A 114 5.47 -4.97 -20.87
CA LYS A 114 6.10 -5.82 -21.89
C LYS A 114 6.31 -5.05 -23.22
N ASN A 115 5.27 -4.38 -23.70
CA ASN A 115 5.26 -3.71 -25.00
C ASN A 115 6.10 -2.44 -25.01
N THR A 116 6.10 -1.68 -23.90
CA THR A 116 6.89 -0.43 -23.75
C THR A 116 8.29 -0.66 -23.20
N LYS A 117 8.59 -1.88 -22.71
CA LYS A 117 9.81 -2.22 -21.95
C LYS A 117 9.97 -1.40 -20.67
N ALA A 118 8.86 -0.90 -20.11
CA ALA A 118 8.86 -0.19 -18.84
C ALA A 118 9.19 -1.15 -17.69
N LYS A 119 9.93 -0.64 -16.71
CA LYS A 119 10.09 -1.33 -15.42
C LYS A 119 8.75 -1.35 -14.68
N PHE A 120 8.46 -2.44 -14.01
CA PHE A 120 7.17 -2.63 -13.34
C PHE A 120 7.35 -2.95 -11.86
N LEU A 121 6.58 -2.32 -10.99
CA LEU A 121 6.47 -2.69 -9.58
C LEU A 121 5.00 -2.93 -9.25
N MET A 122 4.72 -4.14 -8.78
CA MET A 122 3.40 -4.54 -8.29
C MET A 122 3.33 -4.33 -6.78
N ALA A 123 2.40 -3.51 -6.33
CA ALA A 123 2.06 -3.41 -4.92
C ALA A 123 1.22 -4.61 -4.48
N SER A 124 1.90 -5.61 -3.93
CA SER A 124 1.31 -6.72 -3.21
C SER A 124 1.04 -6.33 -1.75
N THR A 125 0.72 -7.30 -0.93
CA THR A 125 0.27 -7.07 0.43
C THR A 125 0.76 -8.17 1.37
N SER A 126 0.83 -7.89 2.66
CA SER A 126 1.03 -8.91 3.69
C SER A 126 -0.13 -9.91 3.78
N GLU A 127 -1.29 -9.60 3.16
CA GLU A 127 -2.45 -10.50 3.13
C GLU A 127 -2.17 -11.80 2.35
N VAL A 128 -1.17 -11.82 1.43
CA VAL A 128 -0.74 -13.04 0.74
C VAL A 128 -0.22 -14.12 1.70
N TYR A 129 0.10 -13.74 2.93
CA TYR A 129 0.51 -14.66 3.99
C TYR A 129 -0.67 -15.24 4.78
N GLY A 130 -1.88 -14.67 4.68
CA GLY A 130 -3.08 -15.13 5.38
C GLY A 130 -2.95 -15.01 6.91
N ASP A 131 -3.41 -16.03 7.63
CA ASP A 131 -3.14 -16.23 9.07
C ASP A 131 -1.81 -16.98 9.22
N PRO A 132 -0.67 -16.28 9.37
CA PRO A 132 0.64 -16.88 9.19
C PRO A 132 1.02 -17.80 10.36
N LYS A 133 1.66 -18.93 10.02
CA LYS A 133 2.26 -19.87 10.97
C LYS A 133 3.71 -19.54 11.30
N GLU A 134 4.29 -18.56 10.61
CA GLU A 134 5.65 -18.04 10.83
C GLU A 134 5.60 -16.59 11.28
N ASN A 135 6.42 -16.20 12.26
CA ASN A 135 6.57 -14.84 12.74
C ASN A 135 8.04 -14.57 13.12
N PRO A 136 8.71 -13.56 12.52
CA PRO A 136 8.23 -12.67 11.46
C PRO A 136 8.07 -13.40 10.11
N GLN A 137 7.19 -12.85 9.24
CA GLN A 137 6.97 -13.40 7.90
C GLN A 137 8.12 -13.05 6.97
N LYS A 138 8.72 -14.07 6.34
CA LYS A 138 9.76 -13.94 5.30
C LYS A 138 9.14 -14.02 3.91
N GLU A 139 9.80 -13.44 2.91
CA GLU A 139 9.33 -13.52 1.52
C GLU A 139 9.27 -14.95 0.97
N THR A 140 10.03 -15.88 1.57
CA THR A 140 10.03 -17.31 1.21
C THR A 140 8.85 -18.09 1.81
N TYR A 141 8.12 -17.53 2.75
CA TYR A 141 6.94 -18.16 3.33
C TYR A 141 5.75 -18.10 2.37
N TRP A 142 5.14 -19.24 2.08
CA TRP A 142 4.07 -19.36 1.06
C TRP A 142 2.70 -18.91 1.55
N GLY A 143 2.55 -18.74 2.86
CA GLY A 143 1.30 -18.28 3.46
C GLY A 143 0.36 -19.42 3.89
N ASN A 144 -0.71 -19.01 4.57
CA ASN A 144 -1.81 -19.85 5.03
C ASN A 144 -3.12 -19.07 4.81
N VAL A 145 -3.57 -19.01 3.55
CA VAL A 145 -4.69 -18.18 3.08
C VAL A 145 -5.95 -19.03 2.97
N ASN A 146 -7.09 -18.46 3.40
CA ASN A 146 -8.40 -19.04 3.14
C ASN A 146 -8.89 -18.60 1.75
N SER A 147 -8.80 -19.51 0.77
CA SER A 147 -9.18 -19.22 -0.63
C SER A 147 -10.69 -19.12 -0.85
N PHE A 148 -11.50 -19.54 0.12
CA PHE A 148 -12.95 -19.51 0.04
C PHE A 148 -13.53 -18.86 1.31
N GLY A 149 -13.31 -17.57 1.47
CA GLY A 149 -13.73 -16.80 2.63
C GLY A 149 -14.00 -15.35 2.29
N ARG A 150 -14.45 -14.58 3.28
CA ARG A 150 -14.82 -13.17 3.14
C ARG A 150 -13.71 -12.27 2.57
N ARG A 151 -12.44 -12.62 2.82
CA ARG A 151 -11.26 -11.86 2.39
C ARG A 151 -10.69 -12.35 1.06
N SER A 152 -11.18 -13.48 0.52
CA SER A 152 -10.58 -14.17 -0.63
C SER A 152 -10.52 -13.31 -1.90
N CYS A 153 -11.48 -12.39 -2.10
CA CYS A 153 -11.46 -11.48 -3.24
C CYS A 153 -10.16 -10.64 -3.29
N TYR A 154 -9.68 -10.20 -2.15
CA TYR A 154 -8.45 -9.42 -2.05
C TYR A 154 -7.21 -10.32 -1.93
N ASP A 155 -7.22 -11.27 -0.99
CA ASP A 155 -6.07 -12.11 -0.67
C ASP A 155 -5.64 -12.95 -1.89
N GLU A 156 -6.57 -13.67 -2.51
CA GLU A 156 -6.30 -14.46 -3.72
C GLU A 156 -6.14 -13.59 -4.97
N GLY A 157 -6.83 -12.45 -5.05
CA GLY A 157 -6.61 -11.46 -6.11
C GLY A 157 -5.15 -10.99 -6.14
N LYS A 158 -4.55 -10.65 -5.00
CA LYS A 158 -3.14 -10.25 -4.90
C LYS A 158 -2.19 -11.43 -5.15
N ARG A 159 -2.53 -12.64 -4.70
CA ARG A 159 -1.75 -13.86 -5.00
C ARG A 159 -1.77 -14.18 -6.50
N PHE A 160 -2.91 -14.00 -7.17
CA PHE A 160 -3.01 -14.11 -8.63
C PHE A 160 -2.10 -13.07 -9.31
N SER A 161 -2.11 -11.81 -8.85
CA SER A 161 -1.24 -10.76 -9.39
C SER A 161 0.24 -11.11 -9.28
N GLU A 162 0.69 -11.67 -8.13
CA GLU A 162 2.08 -12.16 -7.98
C GLU A 162 2.39 -13.31 -8.95
N ALA A 163 1.46 -14.25 -9.13
CA ALA A 163 1.62 -15.35 -10.08
C ALA A 163 1.70 -14.84 -11.54
N ALA A 164 0.88 -13.85 -11.92
CA ALA A 164 0.95 -13.21 -13.21
C ALA A 164 2.30 -12.50 -13.42
N CYS A 165 2.79 -11.76 -12.42
CA CYS A 165 4.13 -11.16 -12.44
C CYS A 165 5.21 -12.22 -12.69
N TYR A 166 5.17 -13.35 -11.98
CA TYR A 166 6.14 -14.43 -12.18
C TYR A 166 6.13 -14.96 -13.62
N VAL A 167 4.94 -15.17 -14.21
CA VAL A 167 4.80 -15.64 -15.61
C VAL A 167 5.40 -14.60 -16.57
N TYR A 168 5.11 -13.32 -16.42
CA TYR A 168 5.64 -12.28 -17.29
C TYR A 168 7.16 -12.10 -17.15
N LEU A 169 7.70 -12.21 -15.94
CA LEU A 169 9.14 -12.23 -15.71
C LEU A 169 9.81 -13.40 -16.46
N LYS A 170 9.28 -14.62 -16.31
CA LYS A 170 9.92 -15.82 -16.85
C LYS A 170 9.72 -16.00 -18.35
N LYS A 171 8.54 -15.68 -18.87
CA LYS A 171 8.20 -15.92 -20.27
C LYS A 171 8.61 -14.77 -21.20
N TYR A 172 8.56 -13.54 -20.71
CA TYR A 172 8.75 -12.33 -21.52
C TYR A 172 9.90 -11.46 -21.06
N ASP A 173 10.60 -11.85 -19.99
CA ASP A 173 11.74 -11.14 -19.38
C ASP A 173 11.40 -9.69 -18.96
N VAL A 174 10.13 -9.43 -18.59
CA VAL A 174 9.72 -8.10 -18.10
C VAL A 174 10.53 -7.73 -16.87
N ASP A 175 11.09 -6.53 -16.83
CA ASP A 175 11.83 -6.00 -15.69
C ASP A 175 10.86 -5.61 -14.58
N LEU A 176 10.50 -6.56 -13.72
CA LEU A 176 9.52 -6.35 -12.66
C LEU A 176 10.03 -6.73 -11.26
N ARG A 177 9.35 -6.18 -10.25
CA ARG A 177 9.50 -6.50 -8.82
C ARG A 177 8.16 -6.45 -8.12
N VAL A 178 8.08 -7.09 -6.97
CA VAL A 178 6.87 -7.15 -6.12
C VAL A 178 7.20 -6.57 -4.76
N ALA A 179 6.35 -5.69 -4.25
CA ALA A 179 6.43 -5.15 -2.91
C ALA A 179 5.25 -5.66 -2.06
N ARG A 180 5.49 -6.53 -1.09
CA ARG A 180 4.50 -6.98 -0.10
C ARG A 180 4.41 -5.94 1.01
N ILE A 181 3.40 -5.08 0.91
CA ILE A 181 3.19 -3.95 1.82
C ILE A 181 2.51 -4.45 3.09
N PHE A 182 3.11 -4.12 4.23
CA PHE A 182 2.52 -4.33 5.55
C PHE A 182 1.72 -3.09 5.98
N ASN A 183 1.02 -3.17 7.14
CA ASN A 183 0.14 -2.09 7.57
C ASN A 183 0.85 -0.73 7.53
N THR A 184 0.30 0.14 6.73
CA THR A 184 0.82 1.49 6.52
C THR A 184 -0.22 2.51 6.97
N TYR A 185 0.24 3.62 7.55
CA TYR A 185 -0.62 4.69 8.07
C TYR A 185 -0.01 6.06 7.78
N GLY A 186 -0.85 7.10 7.85
CA GLY A 186 -0.42 8.48 7.65
C GLY A 186 -1.54 9.40 7.17
N PRO A 187 -1.21 10.65 6.83
CA PRO A 187 -2.12 11.60 6.20
C PRO A 187 -2.74 11.07 4.89
N LYS A 188 -3.89 11.62 4.50
CA LYS A 188 -4.63 11.27 3.26
C LYS A 188 -5.24 9.86 3.23
N MET A 189 -5.15 9.09 4.32
CA MET A 189 -5.88 7.83 4.45
C MET A 189 -7.37 8.13 4.64
N ARG A 190 -8.27 7.34 4.06
CA ARG A 190 -9.72 7.53 4.23
C ARG A 190 -10.11 7.43 5.71
N THR A 191 -10.96 8.34 6.18
CA THR A 191 -11.43 8.35 7.58
C THR A 191 -12.34 7.17 7.92
N ASP A 192 -12.96 6.56 6.90
CA ASP A 192 -13.82 5.38 6.97
C ASP A 192 -13.11 4.09 6.50
N ASP A 193 -11.76 4.10 6.47
CA ASP A 193 -10.96 2.95 6.01
C ASP A 193 -11.20 1.68 6.82
N GLY A 194 -11.53 1.79 8.09
CA GLY A 194 -11.84 0.66 8.99
C GLY A 194 -10.63 -0.06 9.57
N ARG A 195 -9.40 0.29 9.18
CA ARG A 195 -8.20 -0.23 9.84
C ARG A 195 -8.01 0.43 11.20
N ALA A 196 -7.62 -0.37 12.20
CA ALA A 196 -7.64 0.00 13.61
C ALA A 196 -7.00 1.36 13.93
N LEU A 197 -5.80 1.65 13.40
CA LEU A 197 -5.06 2.87 13.73
C LEU A 197 -5.86 4.13 13.36
N ILE A 198 -6.35 4.21 12.11
CA ILE A 198 -7.09 5.39 11.65
C ILE A 198 -8.47 5.47 12.33
N THR A 199 -9.11 4.34 12.58
CA THR A 199 -10.37 4.27 13.34
C THR A 199 -10.17 4.86 14.73
N PHE A 200 -9.15 4.45 15.47
CA PHE A 200 -8.85 4.99 16.80
C PHE A 200 -8.55 6.50 16.76
N VAL A 201 -7.80 6.98 15.76
CA VAL A 201 -7.54 8.42 15.59
C VAL A 201 -8.84 9.18 15.39
N MET A 202 -9.73 8.70 14.51
CA MET A 202 -10.99 9.38 14.23
C MET A 202 -11.97 9.34 15.40
N GLU A 203 -12.10 8.20 16.07
CA GLU A 203 -12.92 8.05 17.27
C GLU A 203 -12.39 8.95 18.40
N ALA A 204 -11.07 8.97 18.64
CA ALA A 204 -10.46 9.80 19.67
C ALA A 204 -10.65 11.31 19.41
N LEU A 205 -10.49 11.76 18.17
CA LEU A 205 -10.67 13.18 17.80
C LEU A 205 -12.11 13.65 17.98
N LYS A 206 -13.09 12.73 17.89
CA LYS A 206 -14.51 13.02 18.11
C LYS A 206 -14.96 12.80 19.55
N ASN A 207 -14.08 12.30 20.43
CA ASN A 207 -14.41 11.80 21.77
C ASN A 207 -15.48 10.68 21.75
N GLU A 208 -15.52 9.89 20.67
CA GLU A 208 -16.30 8.66 20.55
C GLU A 208 -15.55 7.50 21.21
N PRO A 209 -16.21 6.42 21.68
CA PRO A 209 -15.53 5.28 22.27
C PRO A 209 -14.53 4.64 21.30
N LEU A 210 -13.31 4.34 21.78
CA LEU A 210 -12.29 3.62 20.99
C LEU A 210 -12.64 2.14 20.93
N THR A 211 -12.95 1.65 19.73
CA THR A 211 -13.47 0.29 19.52
C THR A 211 -12.34 -0.71 19.27
N VAL A 212 -12.01 -1.52 20.29
CA VAL A 212 -11.04 -2.61 20.20
C VAL A 212 -11.78 -3.92 19.90
N PHE A 213 -11.39 -4.64 18.86
CA PHE A 213 -11.94 -5.95 18.53
C PHE A 213 -11.15 -7.04 19.26
N GLY A 214 -11.84 -8.05 19.81
CA GLY A 214 -11.26 -9.07 20.66
C GLY A 214 -10.88 -8.51 22.04
N ASP A 215 -9.85 -9.09 22.67
CA ASP A 215 -9.31 -8.66 23.96
C ASP A 215 -8.22 -7.59 23.85
N GLY A 216 -7.86 -7.20 22.62
CA GLY A 216 -6.86 -6.19 22.29
C GLY A 216 -5.40 -6.64 22.49
N THR A 217 -5.16 -7.94 22.74
CA THR A 217 -3.80 -8.49 22.88
C THR A 217 -3.14 -8.82 21.54
N GLN A 218 -3.93 -8.90 20.46
CA GLN A 218 -3.38 -9.11 19.12
C GLN A 218 -2.44 -7.97 18.73
N THR A 219 -1.32 -8.34 18.08
CA THR A 219 -0.27 -7.38 17.71
C THR A 219 -0.28 -7.06 16.23
N ARG A 220 0.09 -5.82 15.91
CA ARG A 220 0.34 -5.35 14.54
C ARG A 220 1.58 -4.45 14.53
N SER A 221 2.27 -4.46 13.41
CA SER A 221 3.33 -3.50 13.12
C SER A 221 2.83 -2.42 12.17
N PHE A 222 3.30 -1.19 12.32
CA PHE A 222 2.82 -0.05 11.56
C PHE A 222 3.98 0.72 10.93
N CYS A 223 3.94 0.89 9.62
CA CYS A 223 4.91 1.65 8.84
C CYS A 223 4.33 3.02 8.48
N TYR A 224 5.06 4.08 8.76
CA TYR A 224 4.63 5.41 8.33
C TYR A 224 4.77 5.54 6.80
N VAL A 225 3.84 6.26 6.17
CA VAL A 225 3.70 6.29 4.71
C VAL A 225 4.94 6.81 3.98
N SER A 226 5.71 7.75 4.57
CA SER A 226 6.92 8.26 3.92
C SER A 226 8.01 7.18 3.82
N ASP A 227 8.15 6.33 4.83
CA ASP A 227 9.11 5.23 4.80
C ASP A 227 8.72 4.18 3.75
N LEU A 228 7.42 3.85 3.68
CA LEU A 228 6.93 2.94 2.64
C LEU A 228 7.21 3.47 1.24
N VAL A 229 6.90 4.75 0.98
CA VAL A 229 7.13 5.39 -0.33
C VAL A 229 8.60 5.38 -0.72
N GLU A 230 9.51 5.65 0.23
CA GLU A 230 10.94 5.50 0.00
C GLU A 230 11.32 4.06 -0.34
N GLY A 231 10.76 3.07 0.36
CA GLY A 231 10.97 1.65 0.07
C GLY A 231 10.51 1.25 -1.32
N LEU A 232 9.32 1.69 -1.74
CA LEU A 232 8.80 1.49 -3.10
C LEU A 232 9.70 2.12 -4.17
N TYR A 233 10.13 3.36 -3.94
CA TYR A 233 11.07 4.05 -4.82
C TYR A 233 12.39 3.29 -4.96
N LYS A 234 13.00 2.90 -3.85
CA LYS A 234 14.25 2.13 -3.86
C LYS A 234 14.07 0.77 -4.54
N ALA A 235 12.98 0.06 -4.30
CA ALA A 235 12.68 -1.20 -4.98
C ALA A 235 12.61 -1.04 -6.51
N MET A 236 12.09 0.09 -7.01
CA MET A 236 11.99 0.36 -8.43
C MET A 236 13.31 0.80 -9.07
N PHE A 237 14.05 1.71 -8.40
CA PHE A 237 15.14 2.45 -9.03
C PHE A 237 16.54 1.95 -8.69
N MET A 238 16.70 1.10 -7.67
CA MET A 238 17.99 0.49 -7.37
C MET A 238 18.31 -0.66 -8.32
N ASP A 239 19.60 -0.82 -8.63
CA ASP A 239 20.09 -1.93 -9.43
C ASP A 239 19.98 -3.26 -8.66
N GLY A 240 19.83 -4.37 -9.42
CA GLY A 240 19.78 -5.73 -8.86
C GLY A 240 18.44 -6.10 -8.23
N THR A 241 17.36 -5.33 -8.48
CA THR A 241 16.01 -5.59 -7.94
C THR A 241 15.08 -6.32 -8.90
N LYS A 242 15.49 -6.56 -10.15
CA LYS A 242 14.69 -7.30 -11.14
C LYS A 242 14.37 -8.70 -10.66
N GLY A 243 13.10 -9.07 -10.68
CA GLY A 243 12.61 -10.40 -10.29
C GLY A 243 12.51 -10.62 -8.77
N GLU A 244 12.77 -9.59 -7.97
CA GLU A 244 12.78 -9.68 -6.52
C GLU A 244 11.39 -9.37 -5.92
N VAL A 245 11.13 -10.03 -4.79
CA VAL A 245 9.98 -9.76 -3.90
C VAL A 245 10.52 -9.18 -2.61
N PHE A 246 9.96 -8.08 -2.13
CA PHE A 246 10.37 -7.40 -0.91
C PHE A 246 9.20 -7.24 0.05
N ASN A 247 9.41 -7.58 1.32
CA ASN A 247 8.56 -7.09 2.40
C ASN A 247 8.90 -5.64 2.72
N LEU A 248 7.90 -4.76 2.68
CA LEU A 248 8.04 -3.37 3.08
C LEU A 248 7.08 -3.08 4.25
N GLY A 249 7.65 -2.75 5.40
CA GLY A 249 6.90 -2.52 6.63
C GLY A 249 7.81 -2.23 7.82
N ASN A 250 7.24 -2.03 8.99
CA ASN A 250 7.96 -1.90 10.24
C ASN A 250 7.91 -3.23 11.01
N SER A 251 9.00 -3.60 11.67
CA SER A 251 9.08 -4.84 12.48
C SER A 251 8.71 -4.62 13.95
N GLU A 252 8.49 -3.38 14.39
CA GLU A 252 8.06 -3.05 15.74
C GLU A 252 6.56 -3.32 15.90
N GLU A 253 6.20 -4.15 16.88
CA GLU A 253 4.82 -4.57 17.13
C GLU A 253 4.19 -3.78 18.28
N TYR A 254 2.92 -3.47 18.12
CA TYR A 254 2.07 -2.85 19.14
C TYR A 254 0.82 -3.70 19.36
N SER A 255 0.42 -3.91 20.62
CA SER A 255 -0.90 -4.46 20.91
C SER A 255 -1.97 -3.42 20.57
N MET A 256 -3.17 -3.87 20.23
CA MET A 256 -4.29 -2.95 19.98
C MET A 256 -4.63 -2.14 21.21
N ASN A 257 -4.46 -2.71 22.40
CA ASN A 257 -4.65 -2.00 23.67
C ASN A 257 -3.63 -0.87 23.87
N ASP A 258 -2.34 -1.11 23.59
CA ASP A 258 -1.31 -0.09 23.73
C ASP A 258 -1.46 1.01 22.68
N LEU A 259 -1.83 0.65 21.45
CA LEU A 259 -2.11 1.62 20.41
C LEU A 259 -3.30 2.52 20.76
N ALA A 260 -4.40 1.95 21.24
CA ALA A 260 -5.58 2.71 21.65
C ALA A 260 -5.28 3.68 22.81
N LYS A 261 -4.54 3.23 23.84
CA LYS A 261 -4.11 4.08 24.95
C LYS A 261 -3.22 5.23 24.47
N LYS A 262 -2.21 4.91 23.64
CA LYS A 262 -1.28 5.90 23.07
C LYS A 262 -2.03 6.98 22.27
N ILE A 263 -2.95 6.60 21.39
CA ILE A 263 -3.74 7.55 20.60
C ILE A 263 -4.64 8.41 21.49
N LYS A 264 -5.30 7.79 22.48
CA LYS A 264 -6.10 8.53 23.47
C LYS A 264 -5.27 9.60 24.20
N GLU A 265 -4.09 9.26 24.67
CA GLU A 265 -3.16 10.19 25.34
C GLU A 265 -2.71 11.30 24.42
N MET A 266 -2.26 10.99 23.20
CA MET A 266 -1.77 11.97 22.21
C MET A 266 -2.84 12.93 21.71
N THR A 267 -4.10 12.50 21.71
CA THR A 267 -5.24 13.35 21.33
C THR A 267 -5.82 14.12 22.50
N ALA A 268 -5.42 13.82 23.74
CA ALA A 268 -6.05 14.28 24.99
C ALA A 268 -7.56 13.96 25.03
N SER A 269 -7.96 12.84 24.43
CA SER A 269 -9.36 12.43 24.32
C SER A 269 -9.92 11.88 25.63
N SER A 270 -11.19 12.19 25.90
CA SER A 270 -11.96 11.60 27.00
C SER A 270 -12.58 10.24 26.68
N SER A 271 -12.36 9.72 25.46
CA SER A 271 -12.95 8.46 24.97
C SER A 271 -12.72 7.28 25.93
N GLU A 272 -13.72 6.43 26.09
CA GLU A 272 -13.59 5.14 26.74
C GLU A 272 -13.05 4.12 25.72
N ILE A 273 -12.30 3.10 26.20
CA ILE A 273 -11.92 1.95 25.36
C ILE A 273 -13.00 0.88 25.55
N VAL A 274 -13.66 0.49 24.46
CA VAL A 274 -14.72 -0.52 24.45
C VAL A 274 -14.29 -1.73 23.62
N TYR A 275 -14.74 -2.91 24.01
CA TYR A 275 -14.38 -4.17 23.37
C TYR A 275 -15.56 -4.73 22.58
N ARG A 276 -15.28 -5.26 21.37
CA ARG A 276 -16.26 -5.90 20.47
C ARG A 276 -15.75 -7.26 20.01
N ASP A 277 -16.64 -8.12 19.54
CA ASP A 277 -16.27 -9.43 19.01
C ASP A 277 -15.36 -9.28 17.78
N ILE A 278 -14.32 -10.12 17.71
CA ILE A 278 -13.38 -10.16 16.58
C ILE A 278 -13.94 -11.05 15.46
N SER A 279 -13.70 -10.68 14.21
CA SER A 279 -14.03 -11.53 13.06
C SER A 279 -13.15 -12.78 13.07
N SER A 280 -13.73 -13.93 12.72
CA SER A 280 -13.03 -15.23 12.65
C SER A 280 -11.86 -15.27 11.67
N ASP A 281 -11.88 -14.41 10.65
CA ASP A 281 -10.88 -14.37 9.56
C ASP A 281 -9.78 -13.31 9.79
N ASP A 282 -9.74 -12.64 10.96
CA ASP A 282 -8.69 -11.63 11.21
C ASP A 282 -7.40 -12.30 11.71
N PRO A 283 -6.24 -12.09 11.02
CA PRO A 283 -4.97 -12.71 11.41
C PRO A 283 -4.55 -12.34 12.83
N LYS A 284 -4.00 -13.29 13.59
CA LYS A 284 -3.57 -13.05 14.98
C LYS A 284 -2.32 -12.19 15.07
N GLN A 285 -1.36 -12.39 14.18
CA GLN A 285 -0.07 -11.70 14.16
C GLN A 285 0.31 -11.30 12.74
N ARG A 286 0.91 -10.11 12.59
CA ARG A 286 1.41 -9.65 11.30
C ARG A 286 2.64 -8.77 11.48
N ARG A 287 3.83 -9.35 11.19
CA ARG A 287 5.12 -8.71 11.37
C ARG A 287 6.07 -9.08 10.23
N PRO A 288 6.61 -8.11 9.46
CA PRO A 288 7.55 -8.40 8.38
C PRO A 288 8.93 -8.79 8.89
N ASP A 289 9.57 -9.75 8.24
CA ASP A 289 11.02 -9.81 8.17
C ASP A 289 11.44 -8.86 7.03
N ILE A 290 12.22 -7.83 7.33
CA ILE A 290 12.68 -6.82 6.38
C ILE A 290 14.18 -6.95 6.03
N ALA A 291 14.85 -8.01 6.49
CA ALA A 291 16.29 -8.21 6.28
C ALA A 291 16.68 -8.17 4.79
N LYS A 292 15.81 -8.63 3.91
CA LYS A 292 16.02 -8.55 2.46
C LYS A 292 15.97 -7.11 1.95
N ALA A 293 15.00 -6.31 2.38
CA ALA A 293 14.91 -4.89 2.04
C ALA A 293 16.10 -4.10 2.58
N GLU A 294 16.56 -4.37 3.81
CA GLU A 294 17.76 -3.76 4.36
C GLU A 294 18.99 -4.06 3.49
N ARG A 295 19.19 -5.32 3.12
CA ARG A 295 20.37 -5.76 2.35
C ARG A 295 20.38 -5.26 0.91
N TYR A 296 19.25 -5.37 0.20
CA TYR A 296 19.17 -5.04 -1.24
C TYR A 296 18.90 -3.57 -1.50
N LEU A 297 18.06 -2.95 -0.65
CA LEU A 297 17.59 -1.58 -0.87
C LEU A 297 18.28 -0.58 0.04
N ASN A 298 19.14 -1.03 0.97
CA ASN A 298 19.63 -0.19 2.06
C ASN A 298 18.48 0.64 2.66
N TRP A 299 17.38 -0.05 2.98
CA TRP A 299 16.16 0.55 3.45
C TRP A 299 15.65 -0.12 4.72
N LYS A 300 15.27 0.70 5.67
CA LYS A 300 14.51 0.34 6.87
C LYS A 300 13.65 1.53 7.27
N PRO A 301 12.50 1.32 7.95
CA PRO A 301 11.69 2.42 8.44
C PRO A 301 12.50 3.32 9.38
N GLN A 302 12.31 4.63 9.26
CA GLN A 302 13.02 5.65 10.05
C GLN A 302 12.08 6.40 10.99
N VAL A 303 10.79 6.50 10.62
CA VAL A 303 9.78 7.24 11.39
C VAL A 303 9.22 6.32 12.47
N GLY A 304 9.49 6.66 13.73
CA GLY A 304 8.90 5.98 14.88
C GLY A 304 7.37 6.18 14.96
N VAL A 305 6.67 5.26 15.63
CA VAL A 305 5.20 5.32 15.73
C VAL A 305 4.72 6.61 16.37
N ASP A 306 5.42 7.14 17.38
CA ASP A 306 5.04 8.39 18.06
C ASP A 306 5.10 9.60 17.12
N GLU A 307 6.19 9.74 16.37
CA GLU A 307 6.34 10.80 15.37
C GLU A 307 5.28 10.68 14.25
N GLY A 308 5.08 9.46 13.74
CA GLY A 308 4.12 9.20 12.67
C GLY A 308 2.68 9.45 13.13
N LEU A 309 2.32 9.05 14.36
CA LEU A 309 1.01 9.32 14.95
C LEU A 309 0.79 10.83 15.13
N GLN A 310 1.80 11.56 15.65
CA GLN A 310 1.71 13.02 15.82
C GLN A 310 1.35 13.69 14.49
N LYS A 311 2.11 13.40 13.41
CA LYS A 311 1.85 13.95 12.06
C LYS A 311 0.47 13.55 11.53
N THR A 312 0.05 12.31 11.81
CA THR A 312 -1.26 11.79 11.36
C THR A 312 -2.40 12.52 12.10
N ILE A 313 -2.31 12.62 13.42
CA ILE A 313 -3.31 13.31 14.25
C ILE A 313 -3.41 14.79 13.88
N GLU A 314 -2.27 15.49 13.69
CA GLU A 314 -2.24 16.89 13.26
C GLU A 314 -2.96 17.10 11.93
N TYR A 315 -2.71 16.21 10.96
CA TYR A 315 -3.40 16.25 9.67
C TYR A 315 -4.92 16.15 9.82
N TYR A 316 -5.41 15.16 10.59
CA TYR A 316 -6.88 14.98 10.75
C TYR A 316 -7.52 16.05 11.64
N LYS A 317 -6.78 16.71 12.55
CA LYS A 317 -7.25 17.88 13.27
C LYS A 317 -7.43 19.12 12.38
N SER A 318 -6.72 19.17 11.25
CA SER A 318 -6.76 20.31 10.33
C SER A 318 -7.87 20.21 9.27
N LEU A 319 -8.55 19.07 9.16
CA LEU A 319 -9.67 18.84 8.25
C LEU A 319 -11.00 19.28 8.85
#